data_80ad6fc6c40fbb225a3187c1a2c4928f
#
_entry.id   80ad6fc6c40fbb225a3187c1a2c4928f
#
_cell.length_a   1.000
_cell.length_b   1.000
_cell.length_c   1.000
_cell.angle_alpha   90.00
_cell.angle_beta   90.00
_cell.angle_gamma   90.00
#
_symmetry.space_group_name_H-M   'P 1'
#
loop_
_entity.id
_entity.type
_entity.pdbx_description
1 polymer ?
#
loop_
_entity_poly.entity_id
_entity_poly.type
_entity_poly.pdbx_seq_one_letter_code
_entity_poly.pdbx_strand_id
1 'polypeptide(L)'
;MIITLKKNAPKHDVDKLIHKFEGMNLQVTMIQGDNYNVFGLVGDTSIVDEKSVMANPIVYNVQRVAQPYKLANRMFHPEDTIVDVNGIKIGGKKIAMIAGPCSVEGEDQICRIAKEVKQAGADMLRGGAYKPRTSPYAFQGMGTAGIMAMVKARQETKLPIVSELMSAEHLDEFVENVDIIQIGARNMQNFDLLKAVGKTKKSNLIKTRYECYDSRMDHGS
;
A
#
# COMPACT_ATOMS: atom_id res chain seq x y z
N MET A 1 4.28 -2.43 21.43
CA MET A 1 3.16 -2.28 22.37
C MET A 1 2.31 -1.11 21.90
N ILE A 2 0.99 -1.20 22.00
CA ILE A 2 0.06 -0.11 21.66
C ILE A 2 -0.59 0.37 22.97
N ILE A 3 -0.61 1.69 23.15
CA ILE A 3 -1.23 2.35 24.30
C ILE A 3 -2.26 3.35 23.77
N THR A 4 -3.52 3.12 24.09
CA THR A 4 -4.62 4.03 23.74
C THR A 4 -4.81 5.01 24.89
N LEU A 5 -4.84 6.30 24.60
CA LEU A 5 -5.08 7.35 25.59
C LEU A 5 -6.56 7.71 25.66
N LYS A 6 -6.99 8.24 26.79
CA LYS A 6 -8.32 8.85 26.95
C LYS A 6 -8.43 10.10 26.07
N LYS A 7 -9.61 10.36 25.53
CA LYS A 7 -9.89 11.46 24.59
C LYS A 7 -9.42 12.84 25.07
N ASN A 8 -9.51 13.10 26.36
CA ASN A 8 -9.18 14.40 26.96
C ASN A 8 -7.89 14.36 27.81
N ALA A 9 -6.92 13.52 27.44
CA ALA A 9 -5.65 13.46 28.14
C ALA A 9 -4.92 14.82 28.08
N PRO A 10 -4.52 15.42 29.23
CA PRO A 10 -3.81 16.69 29.24
C PRO A 10 -2.46 16.56 28.51
N LYS A 11 -2.15 17.52 27.63
CA LYS A 11 -0.93 17.49 26.82
C LYS A 11 0.34 17.29 27.67
N HIS A 12 0.42 17.96 28.80
CA HIS A 12 1.55 17.87 29.74
C HIS A 12 1.77 16.41 30.22
N ASP A 13 0.70 15.69 30.56
CA ASP A 13 0.80 14.29 31.00
C ASP A 13 1.13 13.33 29.88
N VAL A 14 0.65 13.66 28.67
CA VAL A 14 1.01 12.95 27.42
C VAL A 14 2.51 13.09 27.18
N ASP A 15 3.05 14.32 27.22
CA ASP A 15 4.48 14.58 27.00
C ASP A 15 5.35 13.89 28.06
N LYS A 16 4.92 13.88 29.32
CA LYS A 16 5.61 13.13 30.39
C LYS A 16 5.69 11.63 30.10
N LEU A 17 4.58 11.06 29.59
CA LEU A 17 4.53 9.64 29.29
C LEU A 17 5.42 9.29 28.09
N ILE A 18 5.49 10.16 27.07
CA ILE A 18 6.41 10.04 25.94
C ILE A 18 7.87 10.03 26.45
N HIS A 19 8.28 11.04 27.20
CA HIS A 19 9.64 11.11 27.71
C HIS A 19 10.02 9.92 28.61
N LYS A 20 9.05 9.37 29.36
CA LYS A 20 9.28 8.14 30.12
C LYS A 20 9.68 6.97 29.21
N PHE A 21 8.99 6.78 28.09
CA PHE A 21 9.29 5.68 27.16
C PHE A 21 10.57 5.93 26.35
N GLU A 22 10.81 7.17 25.94
CA GLU A 22 12.06 7.56 25.28
C GLU A 22 13.28 7.32 26.17
N GLY A 23 13.15 7.62 27.48
CA GLY A 23 14.16 7.31 28.49
C GLY A 23 14.43 5.81 28.70
N MET A 24 13.53 4.95 28.22
CA MET A 24 13.68 3.50 28.16
C MET A 24 14.26 3.00 26.82
N ASN A 25 14.80 3.90 25.97
CA ASN A 25 15.26 3.60 24.60
C ASN A 25 14.16 3.03 23.68
N LEU A 26 12.91 3.42 23.91
CA LEU A 26 11.80 3.06 23.04
C LEU A 26 11.46 4.24 22.13
N GLN A 27 11.27 3.96 20.86
CA GLN A 27 10.72 4.96 19.95
C GLN A 27 9.21 5.05 20.15
N VAL A 28 8.70 6.28 20.34
CA VAL A 28 7.26 6.54 20.48
C VAL A 28 6.73 7.15 19.21
N THR A 29 5.77 6.48 18.57
CA THR A 29 5.02 7.01 17.44
C THR A 29 3.63 7.38 17.93
N MET A 30 3.26 8.66 17.86
CA MET A 30 1.93 9.13 18.22
C MET A 30 1.05 9.22 16.97
N ILE A 31 -0.12 8.60 17.02
CA ILE A 31 -1.16 8.67 16.01
C ILE A 31 -2.33 9.42 16.64
N GLN A 32 -2.65 10.58 16.07
CA GLN A 32 -3.81 11.37 16.48
C GLN A 32 -5.00 10.95 15.63
N GLY A 33 -6.01 10.35 16.25
CA GLY A 33 -7.30 10.07 15.63
C GLY A 33 -8.39 11.00 16.17
N ASP A 34 -9.51 11.09 15.49
CA ASP A 34 -10.64 11.96 15.88
C ASP A 34 -11.23 11.60 17.27
N ASN A 35 -11.12 10.34 17.67
CA ASN A 35 -11.72 9.84 18.91
C ASN A 35 -10.70 9.42 19.98
N TYR A 36 -9.49 9.02 19.59
CA TYR A 36 -8.46 8.52 20.50
C TYR A 36 -7.07 8.90 20.00
N ASN A 37 -6.17 9.22 20.93
CA ASN A 37 -4.74 9.28 20.66
C ASN A 37 -4.12 7.91 20.97
N VAL A 38 -3.28 7.42 20.08
CA VAL A 38 -2.64 6.11 20.22
C VAL A 38 -1.13 6.26 20.19
N PHE A 39 -0.44 5.65 21.15
CA PHE A 39 1.00 5.49 21.11
C PHE A 39 1.38 4.11 20.59
N GLY A 40 2.23 4.10 19.59
CA GLY A 40 2.94 2.91 19.17
C GLY A 40 4.35 2.90 19.76
N LEU A 41 4.65 1.98 20.66
CA LEU A 41 6.01 1.78 21.16
C LEU A 41 6.75 0.78 20.27
N VAL A 42 7.87 1.24 19.71
CA VAL A 42 8.76 0.45 18.86
C VAL A 42 10.09 0.24 19.58
N GLY A 43 10.57 -0.99 19.63
CA GLY A 43 11.76 -1.39 20.37
C GLY A 43 11.49 -2.62 21.25
N ASP A 44 12.38 -2.90 22.18
CA ASP A 44 12.20 -3.98 23.14
C ASP A 44 11.19 -3.56 24.23
N THR A 45 9.91 -3.81 23.95
CA THR A 45 8.82 -3.50 24.88
C THR A 45 8.68 -4.53 26.01
N SER A 46 9.54 -5.55 26.12
CA SER A 46 9.52 -6.53 27.22
C SER A 46 9.80 -5.87 28.57
N ILE A 47 10.57 -4.79 28.57
CA ILE A 47 10.93 -4.00 29.76
C ILE A 47 9.76 -3.14 30.29
N VAL A 48 8.67 -3.00 29.53
CA VAL A 48 7.52 -2.19 29.91
C VAL A 48 6.52 -3.03 30.68
N ASP A 49 6.26 -2.66 31.92
CA ASP A 49 5.21 -3.28 32.72
C ASP A 49 3.83 -2.75 32.33
N GLU A 50 3.00 -3.60 31.73
CA GLU A 50 1.64 -3.27 31.30
C GLU A 50 0.76 -2.75 32.44
N LYS A 51 0.88 -3.36 33.63
CA LYS A 51 0.06 -2.98 34.78
C LYS A 51 0.40 -1.56 35.24
N SER A 52 1.69 -1.23 35.26
CA SER A 52 2.16 0.12 35.60
C SER A 52 1.69 1.17 34.60
N VAL A 53 1.68 0.83 33.30
CA VAL A 53 1.19 1.73 32.26
C VAL A 53 -0.33 1.87 32.32
N MET A 54 -1.05 0.79 32.51
CA MET A 54 -2.51 0.78 32.63
C MET A 54 -3.02 1.54 33.84
N ALA A 55 -2.23 1.59 34.93
CA ALA A 55 -2.54 2.39 36.12
C ALA A 55 -2.43 3.90 35.92
N ASN A 56 -1.86 4.37 34.81
CA ASN A 56 -1.74 5.79 34.51
C ASN A 56 -3.12 6.40 34.20
N PRO A 57 -3.53 7.49 34.85
CA PRO A 57 -4.87 8.08 34.71
C PRO A 57 -5.27 8.46 33.30
N ILE A 58 -4.30 8.80 32.42
CA ILE A 58 -4.55 9.20 31.04
C ILE A 58 -4.66 8.01 30.07
N VAL A 59 -4.28 6.81 30.50
CA VAL A 59 -4.32 5.61 29.67
C VAL A 59 -5.72 4.99 29.71
N TYR A 60 -6.24 4.65 28.55
CA TYR A 60 -7.50 3.94 28.38
C TYR A 60 -7.28 2.43 28.24
N ASN A 61 -6.31 2.03 27.42
CA ASN A 61 -6.01 0.63 27.17
C ASN A 61 -4.52 0.44 26.83
N VAL A 62 -3.98 -0.74 27.19
CA VAL A 62 -2.63 -1.17 26.81
C VAL A 62 -2.72 -2.54 26.18
N GLN A 63 -2.08 -2.73 25.03
CA GLN A 63 -2.08 -4.00 24.34
C GLN A 63 -0.72 -4.35 23.78
N ARG A 64 -0.22 -5.56 24.10
CA ARG A 64 0.95 -6.12 23.41
C ARG A 64 0.53 -6.64 22.06
N VAL A 65 1.13 -6.10 21.00
CA VAL A 65 0.93 -6.62 19.65
C VAL A 65 1.96 -7.70 19.41
N ALA A 66 1.50 -8.93 19.42
CA ALA A 66 2.31 -10.10 19.09
C ALA A 66 2.55 -10.25 17.58
N GLN A 67 1.83 -9.48 16.76
CA GLN A 67 1.89 -9.60 15.31
C GLN A 67 3.05 -8.81 14.72
N PRO A 68 3.80 -9.38 13.76
CA PRO A 68 4.99 -8.77 13.18
C PRO A 68 4.72 -7.55 12.30
N TYR A 69 3.48 -7.37 11.79
CA TYR A 69 3.07 -6.28 10.87
C TYR A 69 2.41 -5.10 11.59
N LYS A 70 3.09 -4.53 12.57
CA LYS A 70 2.56 -3.42 13.39
C LYS A 70 2.09 -2.22 12.57
N LEU A 71 2.82 -1.87 11.49
CA LEU A 71 2.53 -0.67 10.69
C LEU A 71 1.25 -0.78 9.85
N ALA A 72 0.86 -1.99 9.43
CA ALA A 72 -0.35 -2.23 8.65
C ALA A 72 -1.57 -2.63 9.50
N ASN A 73 -1.37 -2.81 10.81
CA ASN A 73 -2.43 -3.28 11.69
C ASN A 73 -3.42 -2.17 12.02
N ARG A 74 -4.73 -2.46 11.92
CA ARG A 74 -5.83 -1.54 12.28
C ARG A 74 -5.75 -0.99 13.71
N MET A 75 -5.11 -1.71 14.61
CA MET A 75 -4.87 -1.22 15.97
C MET A 75 -3.84 -0.08 16.00
N PHE A 76 -2.94 -0.04 15.01
CA PHE A 76 -1.94 1.01 14.84
C PHE A 76 -2.45 2.14 13.91
N HIS A 77 -3.25 1.76 12.90
CA HIS A 77 -3.92 2.66 11.97
C HIS A 77 -5.43 2.41 12.00
N PRO A 78 -6.17 2.98 12.95
CA PRO A 78 -7.62 2.75 13.08
C PRO A 78 -8.42 3.36 11.92
N GLU A 79 -7.90 4.40 11.28
CA GLU A 79 -8.55 5.08 10.17
C GLU A 79 -8.29 4.39 8.82
N ASP A 80 -9.22 4.58 7.88
CA ASP A 80 -9.05 4.06 6.52
C ASP A 80 -7.94 4.82 5.78
N THR A 81 -7.01 4.08 5.19
CA THR A 81 -5.99 4.67 4.35
C THR A 81 -6.58 5.06 2.99
N ILE A 82 -6.38 6.32 2.60
CA ILE A 82 -6.78 6.82 1.28
C ILE A 82 -5.51 7.07 0.46
N VAL A 83 -5.37 6.33 -0.63
CA VAL A 83 -4.28 6.51 -1.59
C VAL A 83 -4.73 7.46 -2.68
N ASP A 84 -3.99 8.55 -2.89
CA ASP A 84 -4.23 9.49 -3.99
C ASP A 84 -3.29 9.18 -5.16
N VAL A 85 -3.88 8.94 -6.32
CA VAL A 85 -3.15 8.72 -7.57
C VAL A 85 -3.62 9.75 -8.59
N ASN A 86 -2.85 10.81 -8.77
CA ASN A 86 -3.15 11.90 -9.70
C ASN A 86 -4.58 12.49 -9.51
N GLY A 87 -5.01 12.65 -8.25
CA GLY A 87 -6.32 13.17 -7.88
C GLY A 87 -7.43 12.11 -7.77
N ILE A 88 -7.15 10.86 -8.10
CA ILE A 88 -8.08 9.73 -7.94
C ILE A 88 -7.84 9.07 -6.59
N LYS A 89 -8.83 9.12 -5.71
CA LYS A 89 -8.76 8.58 -4.35
C LYS A 89 -9.22 7.12 -4.31
N ILE A 90 -8.34 6.23 -3.85
CA ILE A 90 -8.61 4.80 -3.64
C ILE A 90 -8.69 4.55 -2.13
N GLY A 91 -9.67 3.78 -1.67
CA GLY A 91 -9.91 3.51 -0.25
C GLY A 91 -10.95 4.43 0.41
N GLY A 92 -11.46 5.44 -0.33
CA GLY A 92 -12.55 6.30 0.14
C GLY A 92 -13.95 5.72 -0.14
N LYS A 93 -14.96 6.58 -0.09
CA LYS A 93 -16.37 6.19 -0.34
C LYS A 93 -16.68 5.84 -1.81
N LYS A 94 -15.90 6.36 -2.76
CA LYS A 94 -16.06 6.09 -4.19
C LYS A 94 -15.22 4.90 -4.60
N ILE A 95 -15.81 3.99 -5.37
CA ILE A 95 -15.08 2.88 -6.01
C ILE A 95 -14.28 3.44 -7.17
N ALA A 96 -12.96 3.20 -7.20
CA ALA A 96 -12.11 3.53 -8.35
C ALA A 96 -12.20 2.42 -9.41
N MET A 97 -12.62 2.80 -10.61
CA MET A 97 -12.78 1.86 -11.73
C MET A 97 -11.50 1.79 -12.55
N ILE A 98 -10.85 0.62 -12.53
CA ILE A 98 -9.62 0.34 -13.27
C ILE A 98 -9.97 -0.62 -14.40
N ALA A 99 -9.94 -0.16 -15.65
CA ALA A 99 -10.35 -0.94 -16.82
C ALA A 99 -9.29 -0.95 -17.93
N GLY A 100 -9.32 -1.96 -18.77
CA GLY A 100 -8.43 -2.10 -19.91
C GLY A 100 -8.12 -3.56 -20.25
N PRO A 101 -7.29 -3.81 -21.28
CA PRO A 101 -7.07 -5.15 -21.79
C PRO A 101 -6.19 -5.99 -20.85
N CYS A 102 -6.34 -7.30 -20.94
CA CYS A 102 -5.42 -8.21 -20.25
C CYS A 102 -3.98 -8.03 -20.76
N SER A 103 -3.80 -7.82 -22.06
CA SER A 103 -2.50 -7.69 -22.73
C SER A 103 -2.47 -6.46 -23.62
N VAL A 104 -1.36 -5.73 -23.62
CA VAL A 104 -1.06 -4.72 -24.63
C VAL A 104 -0.44 -5.45 -25.82
N GLU A 105 -1.09 -5.36 -27.00
CA GLU A 105 -0.71 -6.06 -28.22
C GLU A 105 -0.38 -5.11 -29.37
N GLY A 106 -0.56 -3.81 -29.17
CA GLY A 106 -0.23 -2.75 -30.12
C GLY A 106 -0.65 -1.38 -29.61
N GLU A 107 -0.03 -0.34 -30.16
CA GLU A 107 -0.33 1.04 -29.81
C GLU A 107 -1.78 1.42 -30.17
N ASP A 108 -2.21 1.08 -31.39
CA ASP A 108 -3.59 1.37 -31.84
C ASP A 108 -4.64 0.69 -30.98
N GLN A 109 -4.37 -0.58 -30.58
CA GLN A 109 -5.26 -1.32 -29.70
C GLN A 109 -5.43 -0.59 -28.36
N ILE A 110 -4.32 -0.27 -27.67
CA ILE A 110 -4.39 0.30 -26.33
C ILE A 110 -4.94 1.72 -26.35
N CYS A 111 -4.61 2.54 -27.34
CA CYS A 111 -5.14 3.89 -27.49
C CYS A 111 -6.65 3.89 -27.74
N ARG A 112 -7.15 2.98 -28.61
CA ARG A 112 -8.58 2.80 -28.84
C ARG A 112 -9.30 2.37 -27.56
N ILE A 113 -8.82 1.31 -26.90
CA ILE A 113 -9.42 0.80 -25.67
C ILE A 113 -9.41 1.88 -24.58
N ALA A 114 -8.33 2.66 -24.45
CA ALA A 114 -8.25 3.73 -23.47
C ALA A 114 -9.36 4.77 -23.65
N LYS A 115 -9.69 5.14 -24.91
CA LYS A 115 -10.80 6.06 -25.21
C LYS A 115 -12.15 5.43 -24.86
N GLU A 116 -12.35 4.18 -25.21
CA GLU A 116 -13.60 3.45 -24.93
C GLU A 116 -13.85 3.30 -23.43
N VAL A 117 -12.84 2.85 -22.65
CA VAL A 117 -12.99 2.70 -21.19
C VAL A 117 -13.17 4.05 -20.49
N LYS A 118 -12.51 5.10 -20.97
CA LYS A 118 -12.74 6.46 -20.46
C LYS A 118 -14.19 6.92 -20.67
N GLN A 119 -14.73 6.71 -21.87
CA GLN A 119 -16.15 7.04 -22.19
C GLN A 119 -17.12 6.22 -21.32
N ALA A 120 -16.74 4.97 -20.99
CA ALA A 120 -17.49 4.11 -20.09
C ALA A 120 -17.36 4.49 -18.59
N GLY A 121 -16.56 5.50 -18.26
CA GLY A 121 -16.43 6.02 -16.90
C GLY A 121 -15.31 5.39 -16.07
N ALA A 122 -14.32 4.74 -16.69
CA ALA A 122 -13.14 4.26 -15.96
C ALA A 122 -12.31 5.44 -15.44
N ASP A 123 -11.79 5.28 -14.23
CA ASP A 123 -10.91 6.25 -13.58
C ASP A 123 -9.44 6.04 -14.00
N MET A 124 -9.03 4.80 -14.34
CA MET A 124 -7.67 4.42 -14.68
C MET A 124 -7.64 3.41 -15.82
N LEU A 125 -6.54 3.44 -16.61
CA LEU A 125 -6.26 2.48 -17.68
C LEU A 125 -5.37 1.36 -17.15
N ARG A 126 -5.83 0.09 -17.28
CA ARG A 126 -5.00 -1.08 -16.97
C ARG A 126 -4.55 -1.77 -18.24
N GLY A 127 -3.28 -2.14 -18.34
CA GLY A 127 -2.76 -2.98 -19.41
C GLY A 127 -1.56 -3.81 -18.95
N GLY A 128 -1.45 -5.05 -19.45
CA GLY A 128 -0.28 -5.89 -19.18
C GLY A 128 0.72 -5.78 -20.31
N ALA A 129 1.81 -5.03 -20.12
CA ALA A 129 2.89 -4.91 -21.10
C ALA A 129 3.83 -6.13 -21.06
N TYR A 130 4.06 -6.67 -19.87
CA TYR A 130 4.78 -7.91 -19.63
C TYR A 130 3.82 -9.01 -19.26
N LYS A 131 4.03 -10.24 -19.74
CA LYS A 131 3.10 -11.36 -19.54
C LYS A 131 3.80 -12.57 -18.92
N PRO A 132 3.37 -13.02 -17.72
CA PRO A 132 3.87 -14.26 -17.15
C PRO A 132 3.28 -15.44 -17.92
N ARG A 133 4.14 -16.19 -18.60
CA ARG A 133 3.72 -17.38 -19.36
C ARG A 133 4.45 -18.62 -18.84
N THR A 134 3.78 -19.77 -18.97
CA THR A 134 4.36 -21.06 -18.61
C THR A 134 5.18 -21.67 -19.73
N SER A 135 5.04 -21.13 -20.97
CA SER A 135 5.80 -21.56 -22.13
C SER A 135 6.60 -20.39 -22.70
N PRO A 136 7.88 -20.58 -23.03
CA PRO A 136 8.71 -19.56 -23.67
C PRO A 136 8.25 -19.25 -25.11
N TYR A 137 7.47 -20.12 -25.73
CA TYR A 137 6.93 -19.91 -27.07
C TYR A 137 5.63 -19.10 -27.10
N ALA A 138 5.01 -18.85 -25.95
CA ALA A 138 3.84 -17.99 -25.85
C ALA A 138 4.23 -16.51 -25.90
N PHE A 139 3.29 -15.65 -26.31
CA PHE A 139 3.49 -14.20 -26.33
C PHE A 139 3.85 -13.67 -24.93
N GLN A 140 5.05 -13.13 -24.78
CA GLN A 140 5.60 -12.67 -23.50
C GLN A 140 5.19 -11.22 -23.15
N GLY A 141 4.38 -10.57 -23.98
CA GLY A 141 4.07 -9.16 -23.92
C GLY A 141 4.94 -8.33 -24.86
N MET A 142 4.61 -7.04 -24.95
CA MET A 142 5.40 -6.09 -25.76
C MET A 142 6.58 -5.48 -24.97
N GLY A 143 6.69 -5.78 -23.68
CA GLY A 143 7.75 -5.20 -22.84
C GLY A 143 7.70 -3.68 -22.82
N THR A 144 8.87 -3.04 -22.90
CA THR A 144 9.04 -1.58 -22.93
C THR A 144 8.17 -0.90 -23.99
N ALA A 145 8.06 -1.48 -25.21
CA ALA A 145 7.19 -0.91 -26.24
C ALA A 145 5.73 -0.87 -25.82
N GLY A 146 5.27 -1.87 -25.03
CA GLY A 146 3.93 -1.89 -24.45
C GLY A 146 3.72 -0.81 -23.39
N ILE A 147 4.72 -0.55 -22.54
CA ILE A 147 4.69 0.56 -21.56
C ILE A 147 4.60 1.89 -22.31
N MET A 148 5.41 2.11 -23.33
CA MET A 148 5.41 3.36 -24.09
C MET A 148 4.09 3.59 -24.85
N ALA A 149 3.47 2.52 -25.37
CA ALA A 149 2.13 2.59 -25.95
C ALA A 149 1.07 3.01 -24.91
N MET A 150 1.16 2.51 -23.67
CA MET A 150 0.29 2.94 -22.58
C MET A 150 0.54 4.41 -22.19
N VAL A 151 1.81 4.88 -22.18
CA VAL A 151 2.15 6.28 -21.94
C VAL A 151 1.49 7.18 -22.99
N LYS A 152 1.51 6.81 -24.27
CA LYS A 152 0.80 7.54 -25.32
C LYS A 152 -0.72 7.56 -25.07
N ALA A 153 -1.32 6.41 -24.75
CA ALA A 153 -2.73 6.34 -24.40
C ALA A 153 -3.09 7.24 -23.21
N ARG A 154 -2.22 7.32 -22.16
CA ARG A 154 -2.36 8.28 -21.04
C ARG A 154 -2.31 9.73 -21.50
N GLN A 155 -1.41 10.08 -22.40
CA GLN A 155 -1.31 11.43 -22.93
C GLN A 155 -2.60 11.87 -23.63
N GLU A 156 -3.23 10.98 -24.39
CA GLU A 156 -4.47 11.24 -25.11
C GLU A 156 -5.71 11.27 -24.18
N THR A 157 -5.77 10.37 -23.21
CA THR A 157 -6.97 10.17 -22.39
C THR A 157 -6.89 10.81 -21.01
N LYS A 158 -5.70 11.09 -20.51
CA LYS A 158 -5.41 11.54 -19.14
C LYS A 158 -5.77 10.47 -18.07
N LEU A 159 -5.97 9.21 -18.47
CA LEU A 159 -6.16 8.12 -17.51
C LEU A 159 -4.80 7.70 -16.93
N PRO A 160 -4.62 7.67 -15.60
CA PRO A 160 -3.45 7.06 -14.99
C PRO A 160 -3.28 5.59 -15.38
N ILE A 161 -2.04 5.14 -15.43
CA ILE A 161 -1.68 3.79 -15.90
C ILE A 161 -1.49 2.84 -14.73
N VAL A 162 -2.10 1.65 -14.85
CA VAL A 162 -1.87 0.50 -13.98
C VAL A 162 -1.29 -0.64 -14.81
N SER A 163 -0.07 -1.11 -14.49
CA SER A 163 0.56 -2.22 -15.21
C SER A 163 1.27 -3.17 -14.25
N GLU A 164 1.33 -4.46 -14.64
CA GLU A 164 1.92 -5.52 -13.82
C GLU A 164 3.43 -5.58 -14.00
N LEU A 165 4.16 -5.41 -12.90
CA LEU A 165 5.60 -5.62 -12.80
C LEU A 165 5.89 -7.10 -12.52
N MET A 166 6.73 -7.71 -13.36
CA MET A 166 7.06 -9.13 -13.27
C MET A 166 8.39 -9.40 -12.57
N SER A 167 9.36 -8.49 -12.71
CA SER A 167 10.72 -8.61 -12.19
C SER A 167 11.23 -7.25 -11.72
N ALA A 168 12.10 -7.24 -10.72
CA ALA A 168 12.77 -6.03 -10.26
C ALA A 168 13.69 -5.39 -11.33
N GLU A 169 14.07 -6.15 -12.35
CA GLU A 169 14.87 -5.66 -13.49
C GLU A 169 14.20 -4.48 -14.23
N HIS A 170 12.86 -4.47 -14.27
CA HIS A 170 12.10 -3.42 -14.95
C HIS A 170 11.57 -2.34 -14.00
N LEU A 171 12.02 -2.35 -12.73
CA LEU A 171 11.45 -1.46 -11.71
C LEU A 171 11.63 0.02 -12.05
N ASP A 172 12.80 0.43 -12.52
CA ASP A 172 13.10 1.82 -12.85
C ASP A 172 12.19 2.34 -13.97
N GLU A 173 12.00 1.53 -15.02
CA GLU A 173 11.06 1.83 -16.11
C GLU A 173 9.63 2.04 -15.59
N PHE A 174 9.18 1.19 -14.66
CA PHE A 174 7.85 1.29 -14.07
C PHE A 174 7.70 2.52 -13.17
N VAL A 175 8.73 2.84 -12.37
CA VAL A 175 8.73 4.02 -11.52
C VAL A 175 8.61 5.30 -12.35
N GLU A 176 9.22 5.35 -13.51
CA GLU A 176 9.18 6.50 -14.40
C GLU A 176 7.83 6.62 -15.13
N ASN A 177 7.30 5.51 -15.63
CA ASN A 177 6.25 5.53 -16.63
C ASN A 177 4.87 5.08 -16.14
N VAL A 178 4.76 4.37 -15.00
CA VAL A 178 3.51 3.79 -14.51
C VAL A 178 3.05 4.52 -13.25
N ASP A 179 1.75 4.74 -13.08
CA ASP A 179 1.18 5.45 -11.94
C ASP A 179 0.89 4.51 -10.76
N ILE A 180 0.43 3.28 -11.04
CA ILE A 180 0.26 2.20 -10.05
C ILE A 180 0.98 0.95 -10.54
N ILE A 181 1.93 0.47 -9.75
CA ILE A 181 2.62 -0.80 -10.01
C ILE A 181 1.75 -1.94 -9.50
N GLN A 182 1.25 -2.80 -10.41
CA GLN A 182 0.52 -3.99 -10.02
C GLN A 182 1.51 -5.13 -9.77
N ILE A 183 1.36 -5.82 -8.64
CA ILE A 183 2.02 -7.09 -8.36
C ILE A 183 0.99 -8.21 -8.55
N GLY A 184 1.24 -9.10 -9.48
CA GLY A 184 0.36 -10.22 -9.78
C GLY A 184 0.37 -11.28 -8.67
N ALA A 185 -0.71 -12.07 -8.59
CA ALA A 185 -0.87 -13.08 -7.53
C ALA A 185 0.24 -14.15 -7.50
N ARG A 186 0.95 -14.37 -8.60
CA ARG A 186 2.13 -15.28 -8.62
C ARG A 186 3.31 -14.72 -7.84
N ASN A 187 3.43 -13.38 -7.77
CA ASN A 187 4.51 -12.65 -7.10
C ASN A 187 4.10 -12.12 -5.72
N MET A 188 2.92 -12.45 -5.20
CA MET A 188 2.47 -11.96 -3.89
C MET A 188 3.33 -12.41 -2.71
N GLN A 189 4.14 -13.44 -2.90
CA GLN A 189 5.13 -13.94 -1.92
C GLN A 189 6.58 -13.72 -2.36
N ASN A 190 6.80 -12.99 -3.45
CA ASN A 190 8.13 -12.59 -3.86
C ASN A 190 8.58 -11.37 -3.04
N PHE A 191 9.02 -11.64 -1.80
CA PHE A 191 9.35 -10.57 -0.85
C PHE A 191 10.50 -9.67 -1.31
N ASP A 192 11.40 -10.15 -2.16
CA ASP A 192 12.48 -9.31 -2.69
C ASP A 192 11.92 -8.29 -3.69
N LEU A 193 10.98 -8.69 -4.55
CA LEU A 193 10.25 -7.79 -5.43
C LEU A 193 9.40 -6.80 -4.63
N LEU A 194 8.67 -7.28 -3.62
CA LEU A 194 7.83 -6.43 -2.76
C LEU A 194 8.66 -5.39 -2.00
N LYS A 195 9.81 -5.78 -1.45
CA LYS A 195 10.75 -4.84 -0.79
C LYS A 195 11.30 -3.81 -1.78
N ALA A 196 11.64 -4.21 -3.00
CA ALA A 196 12.12 -3.31 -4.03
C ALA A 196 11.05 -2.27 -4.40
N VAL A 197 9.81 -2.73 -4.66
CA VAL A 197 8.67 -1.85 -4.98
C VAL A 197 8.34 -0.92 -3.81
N GLY A 198 8.30 -1.42 -2.58
CA GLY A 198 8.02 -0.62 -1.38
C GLY A 198 9.00 0.53 -1.14
N LYS A 199 10.26 0.39 -1.58
CA LYS A 199 11.27 1.46 -1.49
C LYS A 199 11.03 2.61 -2.46
N THR A 200 10.28 2.41 -3.53
CA THR A 200 10.04 3.42 -4.57
C THR A 200 9.05 4.50 -4.16
N LYS A 201 8.28 4.29 -3.12
CA LYS A 201 7.15 5.15 -2.70
C LYS A 201 6.07 5.35 -3.78
N LYS A 202 6.07 4.56 -4.85
CA LYS A 202 5.00 4.52 -5.84
C LYS A 202 3.79 3.79 -5.26
N SER A 203 2.59 4.20 -5.66
CA SER A 203 1.39 3.46 -5.37
C SER A 203 1.47 2.06 -5.98
N ASN A 204 1.13 1.04 -5.20
CA ASN A 204 1.16 -0.33 -5.67
C ASN A 204 -0.16 -1.05 -5.38
N LEU A 205 -0.48 -2.06 -6.20
CA LEU A 205 -1.67 -2.88 -6.12
C LEU A 205 -1.24 -4.36 -6.08
N ILE A 206 -1.33 -4.99 -4.93
CA ILE A 206 -1.00 -6.40 -4.77
C ILE A 206 -2.26 -7.23 -5.00
N LYS A 207 -2.23 -8.09 -6.02
CA LYS A 207 -3.27 -9.10 -6.24
C LYS A 207 -2.97 -10.36 -5.44
N THR A 208 -3.98 -10.85 -4.74
CA THR A 208 -3.90 -12.07 -3.93
C THR A 208 -4.73 -13.19 -4.51
N ARG A 209 -4.50 -14.42 -4.06
CA ARG A 209 -5.34 -15.58 -4.38
C ARG A 209 -6.39 -15.78 -3.29
N TYR A 210 -7.51 -16.40 -3.62
CA TYR A 210 -8.60 -16.72 -2.70
C TYR A 210 -8.18 -17.58 -1.49
N GLU A 211 -7.06 -18.29 -1.58
CA GLU A 211 -6.54 -19.17 -0.51
C GLU A 211 -5.52 -18.48 0.41
N CYS A 212 -5.36 -17.15 0.31
CA CYS A 212 -4.47 -16.43 1.22
C CYS A 212 -5.17 -16.17 2.54
N TYR A 213 -4.60 -16.69 3.62
CA TYR A 213 -4.92 -16.25 4.96
C TYR A 213 -4.49 -14.78 5.13
N ASP A 214 -5.26 -13.99 5.86
CA ASP A 214 -5.02 -12.55 6.11
C ASP A 214 -3.59 -12.24 6.57
N SER A 215 -2.98 -13.15 7.35
CA SER A 215 -1.61 -13.03 7.82
C SER A 215 -0.53 -12.96 6.73
N ARG A 216 -0.83 -13.40 5.49
CA ARG A 216 0.11 -13.33 4.36
C ARG A 216 0.05 -12.02 3.60
N MET A 217 -1.07 -11.31 3.68
CA MET A 217 -1.26 -10.01 3.06
C MET A 217 -0.54 -8.91 3.82
N ASP A 218 -0.51 -9.04 5.14
CA ASP A 218 0.03 -8.04 6.06
C ASP A 218 1.56 -7.95 6.01
N HIS A 219 2.25 -8.97 5.46
CA HIS A 219 3.71 -8.96 5.28
C HIS A 219 4.17 -8.27 3.99
N GLY A 220 3.26 -7.93 3.08
CA GLY A 220 3.56 -7.30 1.79
C GLY A 220 3.32 -5.79 1.73
N SER A 221 2.93 -5.18 2.84
CA SER A 221 2.60 -3.75 2.93
C SER A 221 3.75 -2.91 3.45
#